data_907abe2deeb3490bbc96afc120780374
#
_entry.id   907abe2deeb3490bbc96afc120780374
#
_cell.length_a   1.000
_cell.length_b   1.000
_cell.length_c   1.000
_cell.angle_alpha   90.00
_cell.angle_beta   90.00
_cell.angle_gamma   90.00
#
_symmetry.space_group_name_H-M   'P 1'
#
loop_
_entity.id
_entity.type
_entity.pdbx_description
1 polymer ?
#
loop_
_entity_poly.entity_id
_entity_poly.type
_entity_poly.pdbx_seq_one_letter_code
_entity_poly.pdbx_strand_id
1 'polypeptide(L)'
;RDWQYCLVGSEMCIRDRFWIFVLGMSSDGTRIMPEGLVNINAMLIMLTCFLIAGWSALIKATNSMAIGTFLAATTLIVFGSVNHVWIVVAGIVCFSIGEMLSSPKSSEYLGNIAPRQKKAMYLGFSQLPLGIGWMAEGYFGQTLYYKYGAIDTVARPALVEAGMSQADADASPIGEAFQKLVEFTGQSADLLTAQLYAANNVGKAWFIMAAVGIVCAAGMYVYGRWTYKLKD
;
A
#
# COMPACT_ATOMS: atom_id res chain seq x y z
N ARG A 1 -19.35 -0.10 19.50
CA ARG A 1 -19.61 -1.20 18.54
C ARG A 1 -18.92 -0.97 17.20
N ASP A 2 -18.54 0.28 16.88
CA ASP A 2 -17.96 0.68 15.58
C ASP A 2 -16.42 0.69 15.56
N TRP A 3 -15.78 0.57 16.73
CA TRP A 3 -14.32 0.60 16.86
C TRP A 3 -13.61 -0.68 16.38
N GLN A 4 -14.27 -1.84 16.45
CA GLN A 4 -13.70 -3.10 15.94
C GLN A 4 -13.67 -3.15 14.41
N TYR A 5 -14.62 -2.49 13.76
CA TYR A 5 -14.60 -2.32 12.30
C TYR A 5 -13.56 -1.30 11.83
N CYS A 6 -13.15 -0.36 12.69
CA CYS A 6 -12.13 0.62 12.35
C CYS A 6 -10.69 0.06 12.40
N LEU A 7 -10.40 -0.90 13.28
CA LEU A 7 -9.05 -1.47 13.43
C LEU A 7 -8.73 -2.58 12.41
N VAL A 8 -9.72 -3.38 12.02
CA VAL A 8 -9.59 -4.37 10.94
C VAL A 8 -9.93 -3.75 9.58
N GLY A 9 -10.71 -2.66 9.59
CA GLY A 9 -11.15 -1.93 8.40
C GLY A 9 -10.25 -0.79 7.96
N SER A 10 -9.24 -0.38 8.76
CA SER A 10 -8.44 0.79 8.40
C SER A 10 -7.55 0.55 7.18
N GLU A 11 -6.91 -0.58 7.07
CA GLU A 11 -6.14 -0.96 5.87
C GLU A 11 -7.07 -1.19 4.67
N MET A 12 -8.22 -1.83 4.88
CA MET A 12 -9.23 -2.02 3.84
C MET A 12 -9.89 -0.70 3.46
N CYS A 13 -10.28 0.14 4.42
CA CYS A 13 -10.93 1.43 4.14
C CYS A 13 -10.01 2.43 3.44
N ILE A 14 -8.72 2.48 3.80
CA ILE A 14 -7.72 3.32 3.15
C ILE A 14 -7.49 2.87 1.71
N ARG A 15 -7.28 1.57 1.53
CA ARG A 15 -7.05 0.93 0.25
C ARG A 15 -8.29 0.99 -0.64
N ASP A 16 -9.47 0.69 -0.10
CA ASP A 16 -10.72 0.62 -0.83
C ASP A 16 -11.18 1.99 -1.34
N ARG A 17 -11.12 3.03 -0.52
CA ARG A 17 -11.52 4.38 -0.96
C ARG A 17 -10.59 4.96 -2.02
N PHE A 18 -9.29 4.72 -1.91
CA PHE A 18 -8.35 5.13 -2.94
C PHE A 18 -8.59 4.37 -4.27
N TRP A 19 -8.82 3.06 -4.18
CA TRP A 19 -9.06 2.22 -5.36
C TRP A 19 -10.43 2.47 -6.00
N ILE A 20 -11.50 2.65 -5.21
CA ILE A 20 -12.81 3.07 -5.72
C ILE A 20 -12.65 4.37 -6.49
N PHE A 21 -11.83 5.27 -5.97
CA PHE A 21 -11.62 6.56 -6.59
C PHE A 21 -10.82 6.45 -7.90
N VAL A 22 -9.66 5.81 -7.88
CA VAL A 22 -8.81 5.61 -9.07
C VAL A 22 -9.56 4.78 -10.13
N LEU A 23 -10.37 3.80 -9.72
CA LEU A 23 -11.11 2.93 -10.62
C LEU A 23 -12.47 3.51 -11.02
N GLY A 24 -13.08 4.36 -10.19
CA GLY A 24 -14.31 5.08 -10.52
C GLY A 24 -14.12 6.12 -11.63
N MET A 25 -12.86 6.55 -11.87
CA MET A 25 -12.49 7.45 -12.96
C MET A 25 -12.11 6.72 -14.26
N SER A 26 -12.22 5.41 -14.33
CA SER A 26 -12.04 4.68 -15.59
C SER A 26 -13.10 5.18 -16.59
N SER A 27 -12.66 5.61 -17.75
CA SER A 27 -13.47 6.18 -18.83
C SER A 27 -14.58 5.26 -19.35
N ASP A 28 -14.59 3.99 -18.95
CA ASP A 28 -15.49 2.95 -19.47
C ASP A 28 -16.68 2.63 -18.55
N GLY A 29 -16.88 3.36 -17.44
CA GLY A 29 -18.05 3.19 -16.58
C GLY A 29 -18.16 1.84 -15.85
N THR A 30 -17.17 0.97 -16.00
CA THR A 30 -17.08 -0.30 -15.29
C THR A 30 -16.51 -0.04 -13.89
N ARG A 31 -17.38 0.02 -12.91
CA ARG A 31 -16.98 0.08 -11.50
C ARG A 31 -16.40 -1.28 -11.09
N ILE A 32 -15.08 -1.39 -11.10
CA ILE A 32 -14.41 -2.55 -10.51
C ILE A 32 -14.48 -2.37 -8.99
N MET A 33 -15.09 -3.33 -8.30
CA MET A 33 -15.16 -3.29 -6.85
C MET A 33 -13.76 -3.42 -6.25
N PRO A 34 -13.40 -2.60 -5.25
CA PRO A 34 -12.08 -2.62 -4.61
C PRO A 34 -11.73 -3.98 -4.03
N GLU A 35 -12.74 -4.67 -3.47
CA GLU A 35 -12.59 -6.03 -2.94
C GLU A 35 -12.12 -7.02 -4.01
N GLY A 36 -12.54 -6.83 -5.26
CA GLY A 36 -12.09 -7.63 -6.40
C GLY A 36 -10.58 -7.50 -6.63
N LEU A 37 -10.02 -6.29 -6.50
CA LEU A 37 -8.59 -6.05 -6.68
C LEU A 37 -7.74 -6.67 -5.57
N VAL A 38 -8.21 -6.59 -4.33
CA VAL A 38 -7.56 -7.25 -3.19
C VAL A 38 -7.60 -8.76 -3.38
N ASN A 39 -8.71 -9.30 -3.84
CA ASN A 39 -8.87 -10.73 -4.12
C ASN A 39 -7.96 -11.22 -5.26
N ILE A 40 -7.64 -10.37 -6.25
CA ILE A 40 -6.66 -10.69 -7.30
C ILE A 40 -5.30 -11.02 -6.67
N ASN A 41 -4.81 -10.20 -5.72
CA ASN A 41 -3.56 -10.47 -5.02
C ASN A 41 -3.60 -11.82 -4.29
N ALA A 42 -4.64 -12.04 -3.48
CA ALA A 42 -4.78 -13.28 -2.71
C ALA A 42 -4.90 -14.52 -3.61
N MET A 43 -5.69 -14.45 -4.68
CA MET A 43 -5.86 -15.53 -5.64
C MET A 43 -4.55 -15.83 -6.38
N LEU A 44 -3.82 -14.79 -6.76
CA LEU A 44 -2.55 -14.93 -7.47
C LEU A 44 -1.50 -15.61 -6.57
N ILE A 45 -1.41 -15.21 -5.30
CA ILE A 45 -0.54 -15.84 -4.31
C ILE A 45 -0.92 -17.33 -4.15
N MET A 46 -2.21 -17.65 -3.99
CA MET A 46 -2.66 -19.02 -3.81
C MET A 46 -2.33 -19.92 -5.01
N LEU A 47 -2.48 -19.42 -6.23
CA LEU A 47 -2.26 -20.19 -7.45
C LEU A 47 -0.80 -20.31 -7.86
N THR A 48 0.03 -19.29 -7.59
CA THR A 48 1.38 -19.21 -8.15
C THR A 48 2.50 -19.30 -7.13
N CYS A 49 2.19 -19.31 -5.83
CA CYS A 49 3.20 -19.32 -4.75
C CYS A 49 4.19 -20.49 -4.89
N PHE A 50 3.70 -21.70 -5.27
CA PHE A 50 4.56 -22.87 -5.41
C PHE A 50 5.52 -22.77 -6.59
N LEU A 51 5.13 -22.12 -7.70
CA LEU A 51 5.99 -21.89 -8.85
C LEU A 51 7.11 -20.90 -8.51
N ILE A 52 6.74 -19.80 -7.86
CA ILE A 52 7.70 -18.77 -7.47
C ILE A 52 8.61 -19.26 -6.34
N ALA A 53 8.10 -20.07 -5.40
CA ALA A 53 8.92 -20.72 -4.39
C ALA A 53 9.99 -21.64 -5.02
N GLY A 54 9.62 -22.43 -6.04
CA GLY A 54 10.57 -23.26 -6.79
C GLY A 54 11.65 -22.41 -7.49
N TRP A 55 11.27 -21.33 -8.12
CA TRP A 55 12.21 -20.40 -8.76
C TRP A 55 13.11 -19.69 -7.76
N SER A 56 12.56 -19.23 -6.66
CA SER A 56 13.30 -18.55 -5.60
C SER A 56 14.30 -19.48 -4.90
N ALA A 57 14.11 -20.80 -4.94
CA ALA A 57 15.03 -21.77 -4.35
C ALA A 57 16.44 -21.71 -5.01
N LEU A 58 16.54 -21.27 -6.25
CA LEU A 58 17.79 -21.10 -6.98
C LEU A 58 18.55 -19.82 -6.56
N ILE A 59 17.90 -18.91 -5.85
CA ILE A 59 18.44 -17.61 -5.48
C ILE A 59 18.76 -17.60 -3.97
N LYS A 60 19.87 -16.99 -3.58
CA LYS A 60 20.22 -16.80 -2.16
C LYS A 60 19.09 -16.02 -1.46
N ALA A 61 18.70 -16.45 -0.24
CA ALA A 61 17.55 -15.92 0.46
C ALA A 61 17.54 -14.37 0.58
N THR A 62 18.68 -13.78 0.97
CA THR A 62 18.81 -12.31 1.10
C THR A 62 18.68 -11.58 -0.23
N ASN A 63 19.17 -12.15 -1.32
CA ASN A 63 19.04 -11.56 -2.66
C ASN A 63 17.58 -11.66 -3.14
N SER A 64 16.92 -12.80 -2.91
CA SER A 64 15.50 -12.98 -3.25
C SER A 64 14.63 -11.97 -2.49
N MET A 65 14.87 -11.78 -1.18
CA MET A 65 14.18 -10.77 -0.38
C MET A 65 14.41 -9.35 -0.91
N ALA A 66 15.68 -9.00 -1.24
CA ALA A 66 15.99 -7.68 -1.78
C ALA A 66 15.31 -7.42 -3.13
N ILE A 67 15.33 -8.40 -4.05
CA ILE A 67 14.68 -8.31 -5.36
C ILE A 67 13.16 -8.19 -5.18
N GLY A 68 12.55 -9.02 -4.33
CA GLY A 68 11.12 -9.00 -4.07
C GLY A 68 10.66 -7.67 -3.50
N THR A 69 11.36 -7.14 -2.49
CA THR A 69 11.06 -5.84 -1.89
C THR A 69 11.27 -4.70 -2.89
N PHE A 70 12.31 -4.75 -3.71
CA PHE A 70 12.55 -3.75 -4.75
C PHE A 70 11.44 -3.75 -5.81
N LEU A 71 10.99 -4.93 -6.25
CA LEU A 71 9.91 -5.08 -7.21
C LEU A 71 8.59 -4.52 -6.63
N ALA A 72 8.26 -4.87 -5.39
CA ALA A 72 7.09 -4.33 -4.71
C ALA A 72 7.16 -2.80 -4.56
N ALA A 73 8.32 -2.25 -4.16
CA ALA A 73 8.51 -0.81 -4.03
C ALA A 73 8.37 -0.06 -5.37
N THR A 74 8.86 -0.64 -6.47
CA THR A 74 8.74 -0.05 -7.80
C THR A 74 7.28 0.03 -8.26
N THR A 75 6.47 -0.97 -7.92
CA THR A 75 5.03 -0.93 -8.24
C THR A 75 4.28 0.17 -7.50
N LEU A 76 4.71 0.56 -6.30
CA LEU A 76 4.11 1.70 -5.60
C LEU A 76 4.33 3.03 -6.36
N ILE A 77 5.46 3.17 -7.06
CA ILE A 77 5.70 4.33 -7.94
C ILE A 77 4.68 4.35 -9.08
N VAL A 78 4.41 3.19 -9.67
CA VAL A 78 3.41 3.07 -10.74
C VAL A 78 2.03 3.46 -10.21
N PHE A 79 1.64 2.98 -9.03
CA PHE A 79 0.37 3.33 -8.39
C PHE A 79 0.21 4.83 -8.11
N GLY A 80 1.30 5.51 -7.77
CA GLY A 80 1.29 6.96 -7.57
C GLY A 80 1.27 7.79 -8.85
N SER A 81 1.61 7.19 -10.00
CA SER A 81 1.82 7.91 -11.27
C SER A 81 0.71 7.72 -12.28
N VAL A 82 -0.09 6.64 -12.17
CA VAL A 82 -0.99 6.19 -13.24
C VAL A 82 -2.41 6.01 -12.71
N ASN A 83 -3.38 6.52 -13.49
CA ASN A 83 -4.82 6.41 -13.19
C ASN A 83 -5.54 5.40 -14.08
N HIS A 84 -4.80 4.51 -14.76
CA HIS A 84 -5.39 3.53 -15.66
C HIS A 84 -5.55 2.16 -15.01
N VAL A 85 -6.77 1.63 -14.98
CA VAL A 85 -7.15 0.39 -14.26
C VAL A 85 -6.27 -0.80 -14.60
N TRP A 86 -6.06 -1.06 -15.88
CA TRP A 86 -5.27 -2.23 -16.31
C TRP A 86 -3.79 -2.14 -15.92
N ILE A 87 -3.23 -0.92 -15.86
CA ILE A 87 -1.86 -0.71 -15.37
C ILE A 87 -1.79 -0.97 -13.86
N VAL A 88 -2.84 -0.59 -13.15
CA VAL A 88 -2.97 -0.90 -11.72
C VAL A 88 -3.08 -2.40 -11.49
N VAL A 89 -3.90 -3.11 -12.26
CA VAL A 89 -3.99 -4.58 -12.19
C VAL A 89 -2.64 -5.23 -12.48
N ALA A 90 -1.93 -4.79 -13.52
CA ALA A 90 -0.58 -5.26 -13.82
C ALA A 90 0.40 -4.95 -12.66
N GLY A 91 0.27 -3.79 -12.04
CA GLY A 91 1.02 -3.42 -10.84
C GLY A 91 0.74 -4.37 -9.66
N ILE A 92 -0.53 -4.72 -9.41
CA ILE A 92 -0.89 -5.70 -8.36
C ILE A 92 -0.23 -7.06 -8.63
N VAL A 93 -0.21 -7.52 -9.88
CA VAL A 93 0.47 -8.75 -10.26
C VAL A 93 1.97 -8.67 -9.95
N CYS A 94 2.63 -7.58 -10.34
CA CYS A 94 4.06 -7.37 -10.05
C CYS A 94 4.33 -7.26 -8.54
N PHE A 95 3.45 -6.58 -7.80
CA PHE A 95 3.53 -6.48 -6.35
C PHE A 95 3.41 -7.86 -5.69
N SER A 96 2.44 -8.68 -6.11
CA SER A 96 2.23 -10.04 -5.61
C SER A 96 3.46 -10.93 -5.86
N ILE A 97 4.10 -10.81 -7.01
CA ILE A 97 5.34 -11.53 -7.31
C ILE A 97 6.46 -11.09 -6.36
N GLY A 98 6.58 -9.78 -6.12
CA GLY A 98 7.55 -9.23 -5.16
C GLY A 98 7.33 -9.76 -3.74
N GLU A 99 6.08 -9.82 -3.30
CA GLU A 99 5.68 -10.36 -2.00
C GLU A 99 6.02 -11.85 -1.88
N MET A 100 5.70 -12.65 -2.89
CA MET A 100 6.01 -14.08 -2.90
C MET A 100 7.52 -14.37 -2.94
N LEU A 101 8.33 -13.47 -3.51
CA LEU A 101 9.79 -13.60 -3.51
C LEU A 101 10.41 -13.23 -2.15
N SER A 102 9.81 -12.31 -1.40
CA SER A 102 10.38 -11.80 -0.15
C SER A 102 9.88 -12.55 1.09
N SER A 103 8.57 -12.73 1.22
CA SER A 103 7.92 -13.18 2.45
C SER A 103 8.29 -14.61 2.87
N PRO A 104 8.21 -15.64 2.00
CA PRO A 104 8.63 -17.01 2.36
C PRO A 104 10.13 -17.13 2.65
N LYS A 105 10.94 -16.35 1.93
CA LYS A 105 12.40 -16.36 2.09
C LYS A 105 12.87 -15.75 3.40
N SER A 106 12.12 -14.82 3.98
CA SER A 106 12.39 -14.30 5.32
C SER A 106 12.29 -15.41 6.37
N SER A 107 11.22 -16.19 6.34
CA SER A 107 11.02 -17.33 7.26
C SER A 107 12.05 -18.45 7.03
N GLU A 108 12.37 -18.76 5.77
CA GLU A 108 13.41 -19.73 5.40
C GLU A 108 14.78 -19.30 5.93
N TYR A 109 15.15 -18.02 5.75
CA TYR A 109 16.42 -17.48 6.23
C TYR A 109 16.55 -17.62 7.75
N LEU A 110 15.52 -17.21 8.50
CA LEU A 110 15.52 -17.31 9.95
C LEU A 110 15.51 -18.76 10.44
N GLY A 111 14.79 -19.65 9.76
CA GLY A 111 14.81 -21.08 10.04
C GLY A 111 16.18 -21.74 9.79
N ASN A 112 16.98 -21.23 8.83
CA ASN A 112 18.28 -21.74 8.49
C ASN A 112 19.40 -21.26 9.44
N ILE A 113 19.28 -20.06 10.00
CA ILE A 113 20.24 -19.55 11.01
C ILE A 113 19.93 -20.04 12.42
N ALA A 114 18.74 -20.56 12.65
CA ALA A 114 18.31 -21.02 13.96
C ALA A 114 19.00 -22.33 14.38
N PRO A 115 19.48 -22.45 15.62
CA PRO A 115 19.94 -23.72 16.19
C PRO A 115 18.86 -24.79 16.11
N ARG A 116 19.22 -26.04 15.82
CA ARG A 116 18.27 -27.14 15.59
C ARG A 116 17.22 -27.29 16.70
N GLN A 117 17.62 -27.10 17.96
CA GLN A 117 16.74 -27.22 19.13
C GLN A 117 15.81 -26.02 19.36
N LYS A 118 16.08 -24.88 18.71
CA LYS A 118 15.35 -23.61 18.94
C LYS A 118 14.66 -23.07 17.68
N LYS A 119 14.52 -23.87 16.64
CA LYS A 119 13.91 -23.43 15.35
C LYS A 119 12.51 -22.86 15.53
N ALA A 120 11.64 -23.51 16.29
CA ALA A 120 10.28 -23.01 16.53
C ALA A 120 10.28 -21.63 17.19
N MET A 121 11.18 -21.41 18.17
CA MET A 121 11.31 -20.11 18.84
C MET A 121 11.78 -19.01 17.88
N TYR A 122 12.76 -19.28 17.02
CA TYR A 122 13.23 -18.32 16.02
C TYR A 122 12.17 -17.99 14.96
N LEU A 123 11.40 -18.99 14.53
CA LEU A 123 10.27 -18.78 13.62
C LEU A 123 9.15 -17.97 14.29
N GLY A 124 8.91 -18.17 15.59
CA GLY A 124 8.00 -17.30 16.36
C GLY A 124 8.49 -15.86 16.41
N PHE A 125 9.77 -15.64 16.67
CA PHE A 125 10.37 -14.30 16.65
C PHE A 125 10.35 -13.63 15.27
N SER A 126 10.25 -14.39 14.17
CA SER A 126 10.13 -13.81 12.84
C SER A 126 8.86 -12.97 12.65
N GLN A 127 7.85 -13.20 13.48
CA GLN A 127 6.60 -12.43 13.45
C GLN A 127 6.71 -11.06 14.16
N LEU A 128 7.70 -10.86 15.03
CA LEU A 128 7.88 -9.59 15.74
C LEU A 128 8.19 -8.41 14.80
N PRO A 129 9.17 -8.50 13.88
CA PRO A 129 9.42 -7.44 12.92
C PRO A 129 8.19 -7.15 12.04
N LEU A 130 7.42 -8.18 11.68
CA LEU A 130 6.19 -8.05 10.91
C LEU A 130 5.13 -7.28 11.70
N GLY A 131 4.90 -7.64 12.96
CA GLY A 131 3.97 -6.92 13.84
C GLY A 131 4.36 -5.46 14.06
N ILE A 132 5.66 -5.17 14.27
CA ILE A 132 6.18 -3.80 14.36
C ILE A 132 5.96 -3.06 13.04
N GLY A 133 6.19 -3.71 11.90
CA GLY A 133 5.95 -3.16 10.57
C GLY A 133 4.48 -2.76 10.38
N TRP A 134 3.55 -3.62 10.74
CA TRP A 134 2.10 -3.33 10.67
C TRP A 134 1.68 -2.17 11.59
N MET A 135 2.23 -2.10 12.81
CA MET A 135 1.98 -0.96 13.69
C MET A 135 2.50 0.35 13.08
N ALA A 136 3.71 0.31 12.52
CA ALA A 136 4.30 1.47 11.86
C ALA A 136 3.50 1.88 10.61
N GLU A 137 3.08 0.91 9.80
CA GLU A 137 2.23 1.13 8.62
C GLU A 137 0.88 1.74 9.03
N GLY A 138 0.21 1.18 10.04
CA GLY A 138 -1.05 1.72 10.56
C GLY A 138 -0.94 3.19 10.95
N TYR A 139 0.14 3.57 11.63
CA TYR A 139 0.35 4.95 12.05
C TYR A 139 0.79 5.88 10.91
N PHE A 140 1.86 5.51 10.19
CA PHE A 140 2.42 6.35 9.13
C PHE A 140 1.56 6.33 7.87
N GLY A 141 1.03 5.17 7.48
CA GLY A 141 0.15 5.02 6.32
C GLY A 141 -1.13 5.82 6.48
N GLN A 142 -1.76 5.73 7.66
CA GLN A 142 -2.93 6.53 7.99
C GLN A 142 -2.63 8.04 7.94
N THR A 143 -1.51 8.47 8.52
CA THR A 143 -1.11 9.88 8.51
C THR A 143 -0.87 10.38 7.08
N LEU A 144 -0.18 9.61 6.25
CA LEU A 144 0.06 9.94 4.84
C LEU A 144 -1.24 9.97 4.04
N TYR A 145 -2.13 9.00 4.28
CA TYR A 145 -3.45 8.97 3.63
C TYR A 145 -4.27 10.20 3.98
N TYR A 146 -4.43 10.52 5.26
CA TYR A 146 -5.19 11.71 5.66
C TYR A 146 -4.58 13.00 5.11
N LYS A 147 -3.25 13.08 5.07
CA LYS A 147 -2.57 14.29 4.60
C LYS A 147 -2.67 14.50 3.09
N TYR A 148 -2.61 13.43 2.29
CA TYR A 148 -2.47 13.55 0.83
C TYR A 148 -3.59 12.88 0.03
N GLY A 149 -4.26 11.87 0.57
CA GLY A 149 -5.19 11.01 -0.17
C GLY A 149 -6.64 11.07 0.28
N ALA A 150 -6.92 11.52 1.51
CA ALA A 150 -8.30 11.56 1.99
C ALA A 150 -9.07 12.69 1.30
N ILE A 151 -10.13 12.32 0.56
CA ILE A 151 -10.96 13.28 -0.17
C ILE A 151 -11.54 14.36 0.74
N ASP A 152 -11.85 14.01 1.98
CA ASP A 152 -12.36 14.94 2.99
C ASP A 152 -11.35 16.01 3.36
N THR A 153 -10.09 15.63 3.55
CA THR A 153 -9.00 16.58 3.88
C THR A 153 -8.72 17.52 2.71
N VAL A 154 -8.79 17.00 1.48
CA VAL A 154 -8.56 17.78 0.26
C VAL A 154 -9.77 18.69 -0.06
N ALA A 155 -10.97 18.27 0.32
CA ALA A 155 -12.19 19.06 0.12
C ALA A 155 -12.26 20.29 1.04
N ARG A 156 -11.66 20.28 2.23
CA ARG A 156 -11.71 21.43 3.16
C ARG A 156 -11.13 22.71 2.60
N PRO A 157 -9.88 22.73 2.03
CA PRO A 157 -9.36 23.91 1.37
C PRO A 157 -10.25 24.37 0.20
N ALA A 158 -10.80 23.43 -0.57
CA ALA A 158 -11.66 23.74 -1.69
C ALA A 158 -13.00 24.38 -1.26
N LEU A 159 -13.54 24.02 -0.08
CA LEU A 159 -14.70 24.69 0.52
C LEU A 159 -14.40 26.17 0.80
N VAL A 160 -13.20 26.46 1.29
CA VAL A 160 -12.75 27.84 1.56
C VAL A 160 -12.57 28.62 0.25
N GLU A 161 -11.99 28.00 -0.76
CA GLU A 161 -11.85 28.60 -2.10
C GLU A 161 -13.20 28.84 -2.77
N ALA A 162 -14.19 27.97 -2.50
CA ALA A 162 -15.56 28.16 -2.98
C ALA A 162 -16.34 29.27 -2.24
N GLY A 163 -15.77 29.87 -1.16
CA GLY A 163 -16.34 31.00 -0.44
C GLY A 163 -16.90 30.67 0.95
N MET A 164 -16.70 29.45 1.46
CA MET A 164 -17.04 29.10 2.85
C MET A 164 -16.02 29.69 3.83
N SER A 165 -16.45 30.05 5.05
CA SER A 165 -15.52 30.52 6.07
C SER A 165 -14.58 29.37 6.49
N GLN A 166 -13.32 29.70 6.82
CA GLN A 166 -12.34 28.73 7.30
C GLN A 166 -12.85 27.97 8.53
N ALA A 167 -13.51 28.70 9.44
CA ALA A 167 -14.04 28.10 10.67
C ALA A 167 -15.13 27.05 10.39
N ASP A 168 -16.01 27.29 9.42
CA ASP A 168 -17.09 26.37 9.06
C ASP A 168 -16.54 25.15 8.28
N ALA A 169 -15.54 25.36 7.43
CA ALA A 169 -14.86 24.29 6.74
C ALA A 169 -14.14 23.34 7.71
N ASP A 170 -13.43 23.90 8.71
CA ASP A 170 -12.71 23.12 9.74
C ASP A 170 -13.67 22.45 10.73
N ALA A 171 -14.81 23.06 11.03
CA ALA A 171 -15.86 22.50 11.89
C ALA A 171 -16.67 21.38 11.22
N SER A 172 -16.46 21.13 9.92
CA SER A 172 -17.15 20.04 9.23
C SER A 172 -16.79 18.69 9.85
N PRO A 173 -17.78 17.80 10.14
CA PRO A 173 -17.47 16.46 10.64
C PRO A 173 -16.55 15.68 9.69
N ILE A 174 -15.79 14.75 10.26
CA ILE A 174 -14.89 13.91 9.47
C ILE A 174 -15.73 13.02 8.53
N GLY A 175 -15.47 13.10 7.23
CA GLY A 175 -16.18 12.35 6.19
C GLY A 175 -17.31 13.12 5.50
N GLU A 176 -17.68 14.31 5.97
CA GLU A 176 -18.78 15.11 5.41
C GLU A 176 -18.31 16.33 4.58
N ALA A 177 -17.05 16.73 4.69
CA ALA A 177 -16.55 17.93 4.01
C ALA A 177 -16.70 17.84 2.48
N PHE A 178 -16.52 16.66 1.90
CA PHE A 178 -16.73 16.46 0.46
C PHE A 178 -18.20 16.57 0.06
N GLN A 179 -19.12 16.02 0.84
CA GLN A 179 -20.57 16.16 0.57
C GLN A 179 -21.00 17.61 0.66
N LYS A 180 -20.53 18.36 1.67
CA LYS A 180 -20.77 19.79 1.78
C LYS A 180 -20.21 20.57 0.58
N LEU A 181 -19.07 20.17 0.05
CA LEU A 181 -18.50 20.79 -1.16
C LEU A 181 -19.41 20.56 -2.38
N VAL A 182 -19.94 19.34 -2.54
CA VAL A 182 -20.88 19.00 -3.61
C VAL A 182 -22.15 19.84 -3.48
N GLU A 183 -22.73 19.94 -2.28
CA GLU A 183 -23.93 20.74 -2.00
C GLU A 183 -23.69 22.23 -2.22
N PHE A 184 -22.55 22.75 -1.76
CA PHE A 184 -22.22 24.17 -1.84
C PHE A 184 -21.96 24.64 -3.26
N THR A 185 -21.27 23.80 -4.06
CA THR A 185 -20.91 24.15 -5.45
C THR A 185 -21.96 23.75 -6.46
N GLY A 186 -22.87 22.82 -6.12
CA GLY A 186 -23.87 22.25 -7.03
C GLY A 186 -23.28 21.43 -8.20
N GLN A 187 -21.98 21.11 -8.14
CA GLN A 187 -21.28 20.32 -9.17
C GLN A 187 -21.46 18.81 -8.90
N SER A 188 -21.30 17.99 -9.96
CA SER A 188 -21.35 16.55 -9.77
C SER A 188 -20.15 16.06 -8.94
N ALA A 189 -20.39 15.05 -8.09
CA ALA A 189 -19.35 14.46 -7.25
C ALA A 189 -18.15 13.94 -8.07
N ASP A 190 -18.40 13.37 -9.24
CA ASP A 190 -17.35 12.83 -10.12
C ASP A 190 -16.45 13.93 -10.68
N LEU A 191 -17.02 15.06 -11.08
CA LEU A 191 -16.26 16.20 -11.61
C LEU A 191 -15.40 16.85 -10.52
N LEU A 192 -15.99 17.11 -9.35
CA LEU A 192 -15.28 17.67 -8.19
C LEU A 192 -14.17 16.76 -7.73
N THR A 193 -14.42 15.48 -7.71
CA THR A 193 -13.43 14.47 -7.36
C THR A 193 -12.24 14.53 -8.33
N ALA A 194 -12.50 14.58 -9.64
CA ALA A 194 -11.45 14.70 -10.65
C ALA A 194 -10.62 15.97 -10.49
N GLN A 195 -11.27 17.11 -10.25
CA GLN A 195 -10.61 18.40 -10.04
C GLN A 195 -9.75 18.41 -8.78
N LEU A 196 -10.28 17.91 -7.65
CA LEU A 196 -9.55 17.84 -6.39
C LEU A 196 -8.28 16.99 -6.49
N TYR A 197 -8.34 15.87 -7.20
CA TYR A 197 -7.18 15.00 -7.35
C TYR A 197 -6.17 15.51 -8.38
N ALA A 198 -6.62 16.20 -9.42
CA ALA A 198 -5.73 16.89 -10.34
C ALA A 198 -4.99 18.06 -9.68
N ALA A 199 -5.67 18.80 -8.79
CA ALA A 199 -5.08 19.91 -8.05
C ALA A 199 -4.15 19.46 -6.92
N ASN A 200 -4.44 18.31 -6.29
CA ASN A 200 -3.69 17.80 -5.16
C ASN A 200 -2.86 16.58 -5.58
N ASN A 201 -1.59 16.59 -5.20
CA ASN A 201 -0.62 15.57 -5.58
C ASN A 201 -0.82 14.28 -4.73
N VAL A 202 -1.93 13.58 -4.94
CA VAL A 202 -2.33 12.39 -4.18
C VAL A 202 -1.31 11.26 -4.28
N GLY A 203 -0.56 11.20 -5.39
CA GLY A 203 0.52 10.24 -5.59
C GLY A 203 1.69 10.37 -4.61
N LYS A 204 1.83 11.51 -3.89
CA LYS A 204 2.94 11.72 -2.95
C LYS A 204 3.04 10.65 -1.87
N ALA A 205 1.93 10.17 -1.35
CA ALA A 205 1.92 9.11 -0.34
C ALA A 205 2.59 7.83 -0.87
N TRP A 206 2.26 7.44 -2.09
CA TRP A 206 2.84 6.27 -2.76
C TRP A 206 4.33 6.42 -3.02
N PHE A 207 4.78 7.60 -3.45
CA PHE A 207 6.20 7.87 -3.67
C PHE A 207 7.01 7.81 -2.37
N ILE A 208 6.46 8.29 -1.25
CA ILE A 208 7.11 8.20 0.06
C ILE A 208 7.24 6.74 0.48
N MET A 209 6.16 5.95 0.35
CA MET A 209 6.18 4.52 0.68
C MET A 209 7.14 3.75 -0.24
N ALA A 210 7.17 4.06 -1.53
CA ALA A 210 8.11 3.49 -2.48
C ALA A 210 9.58 3.79 -2.11
N ALA A 211 9.87 5.03 -1.72
CA ALA A 211 11.21 5.42 -1.29
C ALA A 211 11.67 4.62 -0.07
N VAL A 212 10.82 4.44 0.93
CA VAL A 212 11.10 3.59 2.09
C VAL A 212 11.37 2.14 1.65
N GLY A 213 10.54 1.57 0.77
CA GLY A 213 10.72 0.23 0.24
C GLY A 213 12.04 0.05 -0.51
N ILE A 214 12.45 1.04 -1.33
CA ILE A 214 13.72 1.03 -2.06
C ILE A 214 14.90 1.07 -1.10
N VAL A 215 14.85 1.91 -0.06
CA VAL A 215 15.90 1.98 0.97
C VAL A 215 16.01 0.65 1.71
N CYS A 216 14.87 0.03 2.06
CA CYS A 216 14.86 -1.29 2.69
C CYS A 216 15.47 -2.37 1.77
N ALA A 217 15.12 -2.38 0.48
CA ALA A 217 15.66 -3.33 -0.50
C ALA A 217 17.19 -3.17 -0.65
N ALA A 218 17.68 -1.93 -0.74
CA ALA A 218 19.10 -1.62 -0.78
C ALA A 218 19.82 -2.09 0.49
N GLY A 219 19.25 -1.81 1.66
CA GLY A 219 19.77 -2.28 2.95
C GLY A 219 19.88 -3.80 3.02
N MET A 220 18.84 -4.53 2.58
CA MET A 220 18.87 -6.00 2.52
C MET A 220 19.94 -6.53 1.55
N TYR A 221 20.11 -5.88 0.41
CA TYR A 221 21.14 -6.26 -0.55
C TYR A 221 22.55 -6.08 0.02
N VAL A 222 22.81 -4.92 0.64
CA VAL A 222 24.10 -4.63 1.30
C VAL A 222 24.37 -5.62 2.42
N TYR A 223 23.38 -5.87 3.27
CA TYR A 223 23.45 -6.87 4.35
C TYR A 223 23.78 -8.27 3.79
N GLY A 224 23.10 -8.68 2.73
CA GLY A 224 23.36 -9.95 2.07
C GLY A 224 24.81 -10.07 1.56
N ARG A 225 25.34 -9.01 0.93
CA ARG A 225 26.74 -8.97 0.47
C ARG A 225 27.72 -9.05 1.63
N TRP A 226 27.44 -8.36 2.72
CA TRP A 226 28.31 -8.37 3.92
C TRP A 226 28.35 -9.74 4.58
N THR A 227 27.20 -10.37 4.81
CA THR A 227 27.13 -11.69 5.48
C THR A 227 27.75 -12.82 4.66
N TYR A 228 27.73 -12.73 3.31
CA TYR A 228 28.39 -13.72 2.46
C TYR A 228 29.91 -13.56 2.42
N LYS A 229 30.42 -12.33 2.51
CA LYS A 229 31.89 -12.07 2.62
C LYS A 229 32.49 -12.57 3.92
N LEU A 230 31.71 -12.74 4.97
CA LEU A 230 32.17 -13.26 6.26
C LEU A 230 32.23 -14.80 6.30
N LYS A 231 31.69 -15.48 5.28
CA LYS A 231 31.69 -16.95 5.17
C LYS A 231 32.77 -17.49 4.24
N ASP A 232 33.36 -16.65 3.41
CA ASP A 232 34.54 -16.92 2.58
C ASP A 232 35.80 -16.53 3.34
#